data_9001ad4d28c7c81c74889bbee0f9383f
#
_entry.id   9001ad4d28c7c81c74889bbee0f9383f
#
_cell.length_a   1.000
_cell.length_b   1.000
_cell.length_c   1.000
_cell.angle_alpha   90.00
_cell.angle_beta   90.00
_cell.angle_gamma   90.00
#
_symmetry.space_group_name_H-M   'P 1'
#
loop_
_entity.id
_entity.type
_entity.pdbx_description
1 polymer ?
#
loop_
_entity_poly.entity_id
_entity_poly.type
_entity_poly.pdbx_seq_one_letter_code
_entity_poly.pdbx_strand_id
1 'polypeptide(L)'
;MNYLIFDNEIYYDADGKTGILVKDKINSVFGSVQEFSVAVIDTLQKQVAAPEKSPSKKDEVISSSFTGEYLTQSERIAPNLFQVIAAEKTKVAEVYKHIGFERIRQLVPYGIALREFLKANNLLAQDKPIVFLDHMTNQVLLTIFNNDIFTTPRRLSVAVKRVVSELTRSEENYRALNKDKEEISFLIATNSREILDEVVSSGIEAKENILFFPEPYPALTGLKQGKFSMHYMLPEQFIRLRKLKVLRKRLFGFGIMATVLGALLIMLLGSLSMHKSALMRLKSLQLKAASGNEALKAAYAAKYKDILRHKAGPDIPYFINSFLKAPLYGYKAESITIMNLPGGSYRFEAILSQEARYKRFTRLVLPDAFKQAKIENILVKGSPGVKVTLDIR
;
A
#
# COMPACT_ATOMS: atom_id res chain seq x y z
N MET A 1 -7.10 -2.23 18.00
CA MET A 1 -6.93 -3.25 16.94
C MET A 1 -7.11 -4.62 17.57
N ASN A 2 -7.87 -5.49 16.94
CA ASN A 2 -8.17 -6.81 17.50
C ASN A 2 -7.33 -7.88 16.82
N TYR A 3 -6.98 -8.92 17.56
CA TYR A 3 -6.15 -10.03 17.10
C TYR A 3 -6.96 -11.33 17.21
N LEU A 4 -6.94 -12.15 16.17
CA LEU A 4 -7.71 -13.39 16.10
C LEU A 4 -6.83 -14.56 15.67
N ILE A 5 -7.06 -15.74 16.26
CA ILE A 5 -6.63 -17.02 15.68
C ILE A 5 -7.90 -17.68 15.14
N PHE A 6 -7.93 -17.95 13.84
CA PHE A 6 -9.07 -18.53 13.16
C PHE A 6 -8.88 -20.03 12.97
N ASP A 7 -9.76 -20.81 13.59
CA ASP A 7 -9.83 -22.24 13.53
C ASP A 7 -11.31 -22.70 13.51
N ASN A 8 -11.61 -23.85 14.05
CA ASN A 8 -12.99 -24.30 14.34
C ASN A 8 -13.68 -23.36 15.32
N GLU A 9 -12.97 -22.87 16.32
CA GLU A 9 -13.32 -21.77 17.19
C GLU A 9 -12.42 -20.57 16.88
N ILE A 10 -12.80 -19.41 17.33
CA ILE A 10 -12.00 -18.19 17.19
C ILE A 10 -11.48 -17.79 18.55
N TYR A 11 -10.18 -17.75 18.67
CA TYR A 11 -9.50 -17.21 19.84
C TYR A 11 -9.17 -15.74 19.57
N TYR A 12 -9.41 -14.87 20.54
CA TYR A 12 -9.24 -13.44 20.32
C TYR A 12 -8.52 -12.75 21.47
N ASP A 13 -7.86 -11.65 21.13
CA ASP A 13 -7.41 -10.60 22.06
C ASP A 13 -7.95 -9.26 21.55
N ALA A 14 -8.77 -8.63 22.39
CA ALA A 14 -9.34 -7.33 22.16
C ALA A 14 -9.10 -6.45 23.37
N ASP A 15 -8.27 -5.41 23.21
CA ASP A 15 -7.91 -4.47 24.26
C ASP A 15 -7.43 -5.15 25.56
N GLY A 16 -6.66 -6.25 25.41
CA GLY A 16 -6.10 -7.04 26.50
C GLY A 16 -7.08 -8.03 27.14
N LYS A 17 -8.28 -8.19 26.57
CA LYS A 17 -9.21 -9.25 26.98
C LYS A 17 -9.13 -10.39 25.98
N THR A 18 -8.70 -11.53 26.46
CA THR A 18 -8.64 -12.76 25.67
C THR A 18 -9.89 -13.62 25.87
N GLY A 19 -10.28 -14.38 24.86
CA GLY A 19 -11.44 -15.26 24.95
C GLY A 19 -11.63 -16.11 23.71
N ILE A 20 -12.74 -16.82 23.69
CA ILE A 20 -13.11 -17.75 22.61
C ILE A 20 -14.49 -17.37 22.09
N LEU A 21 -14.66 -17.46 20.78
CA LEU A 21 -15.92 -17.20 20.09
C LEU A 21 -16.25 -18.29 19.08
N VAL A 22 -17.54 -18.51 18.88
CA VAL A 22 -18.04 -19.22 17.71
C VAL A 22 -17.99 -18.28 16.49
N LYS A 23 -17.64 -18.78 15.32
CA LYS A 23 -17.43 -17.99 14.07
C LYS A 23 -18.56 -16.99 13.78
N ASP A 24 -19.81 -17.42 13.95
CA ASP A 24 -20.98 -16.59 13.66
C ASP A 24 -21.20 -15.42 14.63
N LYS A 25 -20.53 -15.44 15.78
CA LYS A 25 -20.66 -14.38 16.80
C LYS A 25 -19.65 -13.22 16.65
N ILE A 26 -18.74 -13.25 15.69
CA ILE A 26 -17.73 -12.20 15.50
C ILE A 26 -18.39 -10.82 15.39
N ASN A 27 -19.41 -10.70 14.54
CA ASN A 27 -20.07 -9.42 14.28
C ASN A 27 -20.90 -8.92 15.47
N SER A 28 -21.43 -9.81 16.30
CA SER A 28 -22.17 -9.43 17.50
C SER A 28 -21.27 -8.94 18.63
N VAL A 29 -20.04 -9.47 18.69
CA VAL A 29 -19.07 -9.10 19.76
C VAL A 29 -18.27 -7.86 19.39
N PHE A 30 -17.83 -7.75 18.13
CA PHE A 30 -16.91 -6.67 17.71
C PHE A 30 -17.59 -5.57 16.88
N GLY A 31 -18.89 -5.70 16.54
CA GLY A 31 -19.55 -4.78 15.63
C GLY A 31 -18.99 -4.85 14.19
N SER A 32 -19.41 -3.93 13.33
CA SER A 32 -19.08 -3.96 11.88
C SER A 32 -17.86 -3.16 11.46
N VAL A 33 -17.30 -2.33 12.34
CA VAL A 33 -16.28 -1.32 11.97
C VAL A 33 -14.86 -1.70 12.39
N GLN A 34 -14.69 -2.68 13.28
CA GLN A 34 -13.36 -2.99 13.84
C GLN A 34 -12.47 -3.75 12.86
N GLU A 35 -11.18 -3.41 12.87
CA GLU A 35 -10.12 -4.06 12.08
C GLU A 35 -9.49 -5.22 12.85
N PHE A 36 -9.05 -6.25 12.11
CA PHE A 36 -8.47 -7.48 12.63
C PHE A 36 -7.13 -7.83 11.99
N SER A 37 -6.21 -8.30 12.83
CA SER A 37 -5.09 -9.15 12.39
C SER A 37 -5.41 -10.60 12.74
N VAL A 38 -5.34 -11.49 11.75
CA VAL A 38 -5.83 -12.86 11.86
C VAL A 38 -4.71 -13.85 11.57
N ALA A 39 -4.55 -14.87 12.44
CA ALA A 39 -3.71 -16.03 12.18
C ALA A 39 -4.57 -17.23 11.78
N VAL A 40 -4.13 -17.97 10.75
CA VAL A 40 -4.80 -19.20 10.28
C VAL A 40 -3.95 -20.40 10.65
N ILE A 41 -4.55 -21.38 11.32
CA ILE A 41 -3.85 -22.60 11.77
C ILE A 41 -3.63 -23.57 10.62
N ASP A 42 -4.63 -23.81 9.79
CA ASP A 42 -4.60 -24.82 8.71
C ASP A 42 -3.71 -24.36 7.56
N THR A 43 -2.40 -24.47 7.77
CA THR A 43 -1.39 -24.14 6.77
C THR A 43 -0.41 -25.32 6.63
N LEU A 44 -0.03 -25.60 5.38
CA LEU A 44 1.03 -26.56 5.05
C LEU A 44 2.34 -25.80 4.83
N GLN A 45 3.45 -26.44 5.19
CA GLN A 45 4.76 -25.86 4.97
C GLN A 45 5.68 -26.83 4.27
N LYS A 46 6.48 -26.31 3.33
CA LYS A 46 7.54 -27.05 2.63
C LYS A 46 8.75 -26.15 2.42
N GLN A 47 9.93 -26.76 2.37
CA GLN A 47 11.11 -26.12 1.80
C GLN A 47 11.15 -26.46 0.31
N VAL A 48 11.28 -25.46 -0.53
CA VAL A 48 11.23 -25.59 -1.99
C VAL A 48 12.46 -24.93 -2.60
N ALA A 49 13.21 -25.70 -3.38
CA ALA A 49 14.28 -25.16 -4.19
C ALA A 49 13.69 -24.54 -5.48
N ALA A 50 13.86 -23.25 -5.66
CA ALA A 50 13.31 -22.52 -6.79
C ALA A 50 14.28 -21.42 -7.29
N PRO A 51 14.31 -21.11 -8.59
CA PRO A 51 15.22 -20.12 -9.17
C PRO A 51 14.89 -18.71 -8.68
N GLU A 52 15.81 -18.08 -7.97
CA GLU A 52 15.62 -16.74 -7.42
C GLU A 52 15.55 -15.64 -8.49
N LYS A 53 16.36 -15.76 -9.55
CA LYS A 53 16.50 -14.75 -10.60
C LYS A 53 15.32 -14.67 -11.58
N SER A 54 14.37 -15.60 -11.52
CA SER A 54 13.21 -15.65 -12.41
C SER A 54 11.91 -15.76 -11.61
N PRO A 55 11.25 -14.62 -11.29
CA PRO A 55 10.03 -14.60 -10.46
C PRO A 55 8.92 -15.53 -10.98
N SER A 56 8.66 -15.55 -12.30
CA SER A 56 7.61 -16.40 -12.90
C SER A 56 7.92 -17.90 -12.74
N LYS A 57 9.16 -18.33 -12.99
CA LYS A 57 9.58 -19.73 -12.76
C LYS A 57 9.58 -20.10 -11.29
N LYS A 58 9.97 -19.17 -10.41
CA LYS A 58 9.88 -19.35 -8.97
C LYS A 58 8.43 -19.64 -8.54
N ASP A 59 7.50 -18.81 -8.96
CA ASP A 59 6.09 -18.93 -8.59
C ASP A 59 5.46 -20.20 -9.16
N GLU A 60 5.86 -20.63 -10.37
CA GLU A 60 5.45 -21.89 -10.98
C GLU A 60 5.95 -23.10 -10.18
N VAL A 61 7.24 -23.14 -9.80
CA VAL A 61 7.83 -24.23 -9.00
C VAL A 61 7.18 -24.27 -7.60
N ILE A 62 6.96 -23.12 -6.99
CA ILE A 62 6.30 -23.04 -5.69
C ILE A 62 4.86 -23.56 -5.76
N SER A 63 4.08 -23.12 -6.73
CA SER A 63 2.68 -23.55 -6.87
C SER A 63 2.55 -25.04 -7.20
N SER A 64 3.42 -25.57 -8.06
CA SER A 64 3.43 -27.01 -8.42
C SER A 64 3.88 -27.92 -7.26
N SER A 65 4.49 -27.36 -6.21
CA SER A 65 4.92 -28.12 -5.02
C SER A 65 3.74 -28.53 -4.11
N PHE A 66 2.55 -28.00 -4.36
CA PHE A 66 1.34 -28.30 -3.60
C PHE A 66 0.25 -28.85 -4.54
N THR A 67 -0.37 -29.94 -4.13
CA THR A 67 -1.51 -30.56 -4.85
C THR A 67 -2.80 -29.99 -4.28
N GLY A 68 -3.56 -29.24 -5.09
CA GLY A 68 -4.81 -28.64 -4.68
C GLY A 68 -4.84 -27.10 -4.86
N GLU A 69 -5.92 -26.47 -4.44
CA GLU A 69 -6.07 -25.02 -4.49
C GLU A 69 -5.51 -24.34 -3.22
N TYR A 70 -4.27 -23.94 -3.29
CA TYR A 70 -3.59 -23.26 -2.20
C TYR A 70 -3.22 -21.81 -2.56
N LEU A 71 -3.24 -20.96 -1.54
CA LEU A 71 -2.58 -19.66 -1.57
C LEU A 71 -1.22 -19.81 -0.90
N THR A 72 -0.16 -19.52 -1.64
CA THR A 72 1.20 -19.71 -1.16
C THR A 72 1.86 -18.38 -0.82
N GLN A 73 2.64 -18.38 0.25
CA GLN A 73 3.56 -17.31 0.61
C GLN A 73 4.95 -17.91 0.74
N SER A 74 5.98 -17.20 0.31
CA SER A 74 7.34 -17.71 0.36
C SER A 74 8.29 -16.74 1.03
N GLU A 75 9.16 -17.27 1.89
CA GLU A 75 10.25 -16.56 2.54
C GLU A 75 11.56 -17.21 2.13
N ARG A 76 12.58 -16.43 1.81
CA ARG A 76 13.87 -16.93 1.42
C ARG A 76 14.63 -17.41 2.67
N ILE A 77 15.13 -18.64 2.65
CA ILE A 77 15.98 -19.23 3.70
C ILE A 77 17.45 -19.15 3.30
N ALA A 78 17.74 -19.53 2.06
CA ALA A 78 19.09 -19.57 1.48
C ALA A 78 19.02 -19.24 -0.02
N PRO A 79 20.15 -19.05 -0.71
CA PRO A 79 20.15 -18.91 -2.16
C PRO A 79 19.39 -20.05 -2.85
N ASN A 80 18.37 -19.69 -3.66
CA ASN A 80 17.48 -20.63 -4.34
C ASN A 80 16.68 -21.59 -3.42
N LEU A 81 16.63 -21.37 -2.12
CA LEU A 81 15.85 -22.15 -1.18
C LEU A 81 14.84 -21.28 -0.44
N PHE A 82 13.57 -21.66 -0.50
CA PHE A 82 12.47 -20.93 0.08
C PHE A 82 11.68 -21.79 1.08
N GLN A 83 11.33 -21.21 2.21
CA GLN A 83 10.26 -21.72 3.04
C GLN A 83 8.94 -21.27 2.41
N VAL A 84 8.12 -22.21 2.00
CA VAL A 84 6.82 -21.94 1.41
C VAL A 84 5.73 -22.39 2.37
N ILE A 85 4.82 -21.47 2.67
CA ILE A 85 3.68 -21.73 3.54
C ILE A 85 2.43 -21.59 2.69
N ALA A 86 1.62 -22.62 2.64
CA ALA A 86 0.42 -22.71 1.83
C ALA A 86 -0.82 -22.82 2.72
N ALA A 87 -1.82 -21.97 2.48
CA ALA A 87 -3.14 -22.08 3.09
C ALA A 87 -4.16 -22.53 2.05
N GLU A 88 -5.06 -23.43 2.41
CA GLU A 88 -6.17 -23.80 1.53
C GLU A 88 -7.02 -22.58 1.19
N LYS A 89 -7.29 -22.40 -0.10
CA LYS A 89 -8.11 -21.28 -0.61
C LYS A 89 -9.49 -21.25 0.02
N THR A 90 -10.07 -22.41 0.27
CA THR A 90 -11.35 -22.58 0.96
C THR A 90 -11.34 -22.05 2.38
N LYS A 91 -10.27 -22.33 3.14
CA LYS A 91 -10.08 -21.83 4.52
C LYS A 91 -9.89 -20.32 4.55
N VAL A 92 -9.09 -19.81 3.64
CA VAL A 92 -8.91 -18.35 3.50
C VAL A 92 -10.25 -17.68 3.12
N ALA A 93 -11.00 -18.27 2.21
CA ALA A 93 -12.34 -17.76 1.84
C ALA A 93 -13.31 -17.76 3.02
N GLU A 94 -13.26 -18.81 3.87
CA GLU A 94 -14.05 -18.90 5.10
C GLU A 94 -13.75 -17.76 6.07
N VAL A 95 -12.46 -17.44 6.29
CA VAL A 95 -12.04 -16.29 7.12
C VAL A 95 -12.67 -14.99 6.59
N TYR A 96 -12.56 -14.76 5.28
CA TYR A 96 -13.12 -13.56 4.67
C TYR A 96 -14.65 -13.50 4.72
N LYS A 97 -15.31 -14.66 4.64
CA LYS A 97 -16.77 -14.77 4.75
C LYS A 97 -17.26 -14.35 6.13
N HIS A 98 -16.62 -14.80 7.20
CA HIS A 98 -17.04 -14.54 8.58
C HIS A 98 -16.64 -13.16 9.11
N ILE A 99 -15.44 -12.68 8.74
CA ILE A 99 -14.91 -11.42 9.27
C ILE A 99 -15.25 -10.23 8.36
N GLY A 100 -15.29 -10.44 7.05
CA GLY A 100 -15.38 -9.39 6.04
C GLY A 100 -14.02 -8.91 5.57
N PHE A 101 -13.85 -8.84 4.25
CA PHE A 101 -12.58 -8.46 3.63
C PHE A 101 -12.03 -7.09 4.09
N GLU A 102 -12.92 -6.11 4.23
CA GLU A 102 -12.54 -4.73 4.53
C GLU A 102 -12.04 -4.55 5.97
N ARG A 103 -12.33 -5.53 6.83
CA ARG A 103 -11.96 -5.54 8.24
C ARG A 103 -10.66 -6.30 8.51
N ILE A 104 -10.16 -7.09 7.55
CA ILE A 104 -8.92 -7.85 7.71
C ILE A 104 -7.76 -6.99 7.25
N ARG A 105 -7.00 -6.49 8.20
CA ARG A 105 -5.76 -5.77 7.96
C ARG A 105 -4.63 -6.72 7.55
N GLN A 106 -4.56 -7.87 8.23
CA GLN A 106 -3.56 -8.90 7.98
C GLN A 106 -4.14 -10.30 8.17
N LEU A 107 -3.76 -11.21 7.29
CA LEU A 107 -4.09 -12.63 7.38
C LEU A 107 -2.78 -13.42 7.18
N VAL A 108 -2.28 -14.01 8.25
CA VAL A 108 -0.96 -14.66 8.28
C VAL A 108 -1.06 -16.11 8.71
N PRO A 109 -0.07 -16.96 8.38
CA PRO A 109 0.02 -18.30 8.96
C PRO A 109 0.20 -18.26 10.48
N TYR A 110 -0.44 -19.17 11.19
CA TYR A 110 -0.30 -19.30 12.64
C TYR A 110 1.18 -19.46 13.08
N GLY A 111 1.95 -20.30 12.39
CA GLY A 111 3.37 -20.49 12.71
C GLY A 111 4.20 -19.21 12.58
N ILE A 112 3.84 -18.30 11.67
CA ILE A 112 4.48 -16.99 11.57
C ILE A 112 4.14 -16.12 12.79
N ALA A 113 2.89 -16.13 13.23
CA ALA A 113 2.49 -15.38 14.42
C ALA A 113 3.21 -15.91 15.67
N LEU A 114 3.29 -17.24 15.84
CA LEU A 114 4.01 -17.86 16.93
C LEU A 114 5.52 -17.60 16.86
N ARG A 115 6.11 -17.59 15.66
CA ARG A 115 7.52 -17.22 15.45
C ARG A 115 7.82 -15.82 15.99
N GLU A 116 6.97 -14.85 15.74
CA GLU A 116 7.17 -13.49 16.24
C GLU A 116 7.07 -13.41 17.79
N PHE A 117 6.20 -14.21 18.39
CA PHE A 117 6.17 -14.38 19.85
C PHE A 117 7.51 -14.93 20.38
N LEU A 118 8.05 -15.98 19.75
CA LEU A 118 9.33 -16.57 20.14
C LEU A 118 10.50 -15.60 19.95
N LYS A 119 10.49 -14.80 18.88
CA LYS A 119 11.48 -13.72 18.66
C LYS A 119 11.44 -12.67 19.76
N ALA A 120 10.26 -12.23 20.13
CA ALA A 120 10.08 -11.23 21.20
C ALA A 120 10.58 -11.70 22.56
N ASN A 121 10.58 -13.02 22.76
CA ASN A 121 11.12 -13.67 23.97
C ASN A 121 12.58 -14.13 23.81
N ASN A 122 13.27 -13.74 22.73
CA ASN A 122 14.67 -14.08 22.43
C ASN A 122 14.99 -15.60 22.37
N LEU A 123 14.00 -16.43 22.04
CA LEU A 123 14.17 -17.88 22.01
C LEU A 123 14.80 -18.37 20.70
N LEU A 124 14.45 -17.76 19.57
CA LEU A 124 14.95 -18.18 18.25
C LEU A 124 16.44 -17.90 18.03
N ALA A 125 17.07 -17.14 18.91
CA ALA A 125 18.52 -16.88 18.88
C ALA A 125 19.35 -18.03 19.48
N GLN A 126 18.71 -19.08 20.00
CA GLN A 126 19.39 -20.24 20.60
C GLN A 126 19.72 -21.27 19.51
N ASP A 127 20.87 -21.91 19.62
CA ASP A 127 21.32 -22.95 18.67
C ASP A 127 20.55 -24.26 18.78
N LYS A 128 19.49 -24.31 19.59
CA LYS A 128 18.65 -25.48 19.82
C LYS A 128 17.34 -25.38 19.07
N PRO A 129 16.85 -26.46 18.46
CA PRO A 129 15.46 -26.46 17.94
C PRO A 129 14.47 -26.35 19.10
N ILE A 130 13.39 -25.59 18.85
CA ILE A 130 12.33 -25.32 19.83
C ILE A 130 11.12 -26.15 19.45
N VAL A 131 10.62 -26.94 20.37
CA VAL A 131 9.29 -27.56 20.24
C VAL A 131 8.31 -26.76 21.08
N PHE A 132 7.37 -26.12 20.41
CA PHE A 132 6.32 -25.37 21.08
C PHE A 132 5.03 -26.17 21.11
N LEU A 133 4.50 -26.37 22.32
CA LEU A 133 3.22 -27.02 22.61
C LEU A 133 2.21 -25.95 23.03
N ASP A 134 1.43 -25.44 22.08
CA ASP A 134 0.40 -24.45 22.36
C ASP A 134 -0.91 -25.15 22.74
N HIS A 135 -1.25 -25.09 24.00
CA HIS A 135 -2.50 -25.65 24.52
C HIS A 135 -3.64 -24.68 24.26
N MET A 136 -4.52 -25.08 23.37
CA MET A 136 -5.80 -24.44 23.09
C MET A 136 -6.92 -25.25 23.75
N THR A 137 -8.11 -24.69 23.89
CA THR A 137 -9.20 -25.31 24.65
C THR A 137 -9.49 -26.77 24.27
N ASN A 138 -9.50 -27.10 22.99
CA ASN A 138 -9.89 -28.41 22.49
C ASN A 138 -8.78 -29.21 21.80
N GLN A 139 -7.57 -28.66 21.77
CA GLN A 139 -6.42 -29.26 21.07
C GLN A 139 -5.11 -28.69 21.57
N VAL A 140 -4.03 -29.42 21.32
CA VAL A 140 -2.68 -28.94 21.49
C VAL A 140 -2.04 -28.83 20.11
N LEU A 141 -1.43 -27.70 19.81
CA LEU A 141 -0.68 -27.49 18.56
C LEU A 141 0.80 -27.70 18.84
N LEU A 142 1.40 -28.69 18.20
CA LEU A 142 2.84 -28.93 18.23
C LEU A 142 3.47 -28.31 17.00
N THR A 143 4.42 -27.39 17.21
CA THR A 143 5.20 -26.75 16.15
C THR A 143 6.67 -26.80 16.51
N ILE A 144 7.52 -27.26 15.59
CA ILE A 144 8.98 -27.30 15.78
C ILE A 144 9.58 -26.12 15.01
N PHE A 145 10.42 -25.36 15.70
CA PHE A 145 11.19 -24.25 15.13
C PHE A 145 12.67 -24.62 15.11
N ASN A 146 13.32 -24.29 14.00
CA ASN A 146 14.77 -24.30 13.89
C ASN A 146 15.19 -22.91 13.36
N ASN A 147 15.62 -22.05 14.25
CA ASN A 147 15.76 -20.63 13.99
C ASN A 147 14.45 -20.03 13.44
N ASP A 148 14.48 -19.37 12.30
CA ASP A 148 13.31 -18.75 11.66
C ASP A 148 12.43 -19.74 10.87
N ILE A 149 12.86 -20.99 10.72
CA ILE A 149 12.15 -22.04 9.99
C ILE A 149 11.29 -22.84 10.96
N PHE A 150 10.05 -23.14 10.58
CA PHE A 150 9.17 -23.94 11.42
C PHE A 150 8.47 -25.05 10.63
N THR A 151 7.98 -26.08 11.32
CA THR A 151 7.19 -27.16 10.74
C THR A 151 5.70 -26.75 10.66
N THR A 152 4.94 -27.46 9.84
CA THR A 152 3.48 -27.38 9.87
C THR A 152 2.97 -27.67 11.29
N PRO A 153 2.12 -26.78 11.88
CA PRO A 153 1.52 -27.04 13.18
C PRO A 153 0.71 -28.34 13.15
N ARG A 154 1.05 -29.27 14.04
CA ARG A 154 0.34 -30.56 14.16
C ARG A 154 -0.69 -30.46 15.27
N ARG A 155 -1.92 -30.90 14.98
CA ARG A 155 -2.99 -30.97 15.97
C ARG A 155 -2.86 -32.26 16.76
N LEU A 156 -2.78 -32.12 18.06
CA LEU A 156 -2.74 -33.24 19.02
C LEU A 156 -4.00 -33.21 19.89
N SER A 157 -4.34 -34.39 20.43
CA SER A 157 -5.40 -34.48 21.46
C SER A 157 -4.99 -33.73 22.71
N VAL A 158 -5.94 -33.18 23.45
CA VAL A 158 -5.68 -32.53 24.76
C VAL A 158 -5.25 -33.53 25.86
N ALA A 159 -5.36 -34.86 25.63
CA ALA A 159 -4.91 -35.87 26.59
C ALA A 159 -3.40 -35.77 26.79
N VAL A 160 -2.96 -35.28 27.94
CA VAL A 160 -1.57 -34.90 28.24
C VAL A 160 -0.58 -36.08 27.98
N LYS A 161 -0.92 -37.30 28.36
CA LYS A 161 -0.07 -38.49 28.05
C LYS A 161 0.14 -38.71 26.55
N ARG A 162 -0.88 -38.43 25.72
CA ARG A 162 -0.74 -38.50 24.26
C ARG A 162 0.13 -37.38 23.72
N VAL A 163 0.05 -36.20 24.30
CA VAL A 163 0.89 -35.06 23.92
C VAL A 163 2.35 -35.44 24.13
N VAL A 164 2.71 -36.02 25.29
CA VAL A 164 4.06 -36.44 25.60
C VAL A 164 4.55 -37.53 24.64
N SER A 165 3.72 -38.55 24.35
CA SER A 165 4.12 -39.61 23.42
C SER A 165 4.32 -39.09 21.98
N GLU A 166 3.51 -38.15 21.53
CA GLU A 166 3.66 -37.51 20.21
C GLU A 166 4.84 -36.54 20.17
N LEU A 167 5.16 -35.89 21.30
CA LEU A 167 6.38 -35.10 21.46
C LEU A 167 7.62 -35.98 21.23
N THR A 168 7.75 -37.08 21.98
CA THR A 168 8.86 -38.03 21.84
C THR A 168 9.02 -38.50 20.39
N ARG A 169 7.92 -38.92 19.78
CA ARG A 169 7.90 -39.34 18.38
C ARG A 169 8.33 -38.22 17.41
N SER A 170 7.95 -36.99 17.68
CA SER A 170 8.31 -35.85 16.84
C SER A 170 9.78 -35.51 16.93
N GLU A 171 10.36 -35.61 18.14
CA GLU A 171 11.80 -35.47 18.38
C GLU A 171 12.60 -36.56 17.70
N GLU A 172 12.18 -37.82 17.84
CA GLU A 172 12.82 -38.97 17.17
C GLU A 172 12.82 -38.80 15.65
N ASN A 173 11.68 -38.40 15.07
CA ASN A 173 11.58 -38.14 13.65
C ASN A 173 12.49 -36.97 13.22
N TYR A 174 12.54 -35.89 14.01
CA TYR A 174 13.42 -34.76 13.72
C TYR A 174 14.89 -35.16 13.77
N ARG A 175 15.31 -35.93 14.79
CA ARG A 175 16.67 -36.49 14.92
C ARG A 175 17.00 -37.42 13.76
N ALA A 176 16.07 -38.27 13.35
CA ALA A 176 16.23 -39.15 12.19
C ALA A 176 16.47 -38.43 10.87
N LEU A 177 15.80 -37.26 10.68
CA LEU A 177 15.97 -36.44 9.50
C LEU A 177 17.26 -35.59 9.51
N ASN A 178 17.84 -35.34 10.70
CA ASN A 178 19.03 -34.50 10.89
C ASN A 178 20.21 -35.34 11.41
N LYS A 179 20.45 -36.52 10.85
CA LYS A 179 21.46 -37.51 11.29
C LYS A 179 22.90 -37.00 11.37
N ASP A 180 23.23 -35.92 10.71
CA ASP A 180 24.57 -35.32 10.69
C ASP A 180 24.89 -34.46 11.92
N LYS A 181 23.95 -34.29 12.86
CA LYS A 181 24.16 -33.54 14.10
C LYS A 181 24.20 -34.51 15.29
N GLU A 182 25.35 -34.55 15.95
CA GLU A 182 25.51 -35.24 17.24
C GLU A 182 24.49 -34.65 18.25
N GLU A 183 23.89 -35.51 19.08
CA GLU A 183 22.91 -35.24 20.14
C GLU A 183 22.17 -33.91 20.07
N ILE A 184 21.06 -33.89 19.31
CA ILE A 184 20.19 -32.72 19.25
C ILE A 184 19.41 -32.63 20.57
N SER A 185 19.72 -31.62 21.38
CA SER A 185 18.92 -31.22 22.55
C SER A 185 17.85 -30.25 22.09
N PHE A 186 16.61 -30.42 22.54
CA PHE A 186 15.49 -29.56 22.22
C PHE A 186 15.21 -28.57 23.36
N LEU A 187 14.71 -27.42 23.01
CA LEU A 187 14.05 -26.52 23.94
C LEU A 187 12.54 -26.77 23.84
N ILE A 188 11.92 -27.26 24.90
CA ILE A 188 10.48 -27.51 24.95
C ILE A 188 9.81 -26.32 25.59
N ALA A 189 8.82 -25.71 24.92
CA ALA A 189 8.08 -24.60 25.42
C ALA A 189 6.57 -24.88 25.40
N THR A 190 5.86 -24.52 26.45
CA THR A 190 4.41 -24.69 26.54
C THR A 190 3.72 -23.57 27.31
N ASN A 191 2.44 -23.36 27.04
CA ASN A 191 1.55 -22.45 27.78
C ASN A 191 0.61 -23.19 28.76
N SER A 192 0.77 -24.52 28.92
CA SER A 192 -0.03 -25.33 29.85
C SER A 192 0.83 -25.89 30.96
N ARG A 193 0.44 -25.67 32.22
CA ARG A 193 1.10 -26.22 33.38
C ARG A 193 0.97 -27.74 33.44
N GLU A 194 -0.19 -28.28 33.06
CA GLU A 194 -0.41 -29.73 33.05
C GLU A 194 0.56 -30.46 32.08
N ILE A 195 0.75 -29.87 30.88
CA ILE A 195 1.72 -30.39 29.90
C ILE A 195 3.14 -30.21 30.42
N LEU A 196 3.46 -29.08 31.04
CA LEU A 196 4.76 -28.82 31.64
C LEU A 196 5.11 -29.90 32.67
N ASP A 197 4.21 -30.15 33.62
CA ASP A 197 4.42 -31.09 34.72
C ASP A 197 4.63 -32.52 34.19
N GLU A 198 3.85 -32.94 33.21
CA GLU A 198 3.99 -34.27 32.58
C GLU A 198 5.28 -34.39 31.75
N VAL A 199 5.67 -33.35 30.98
CA VAL A 199 6.95 -33.37 30.25
C VAL A 199 8.14 -33.44 31.22
N VAL A 200 8.11 -32.66 32.31
CA VAL A 200 9.12 -32.70 33.34
C VAL A 200 9.18 -34.10 34.03
N SER A 201 8.03 -34.71 34.34
CA SER A 201 7.96 -36.00 34.96
C SER A 201 8.39 -37.17 34.04
N SER A 202 8.20 -36.99 32.73
CA SER A 202 8.59 -38.00 31.72
C SER A 202 10.12 -38.09 31.51
N GLY A 203 10.88 -37.03 31.90
CA GLY A 203 12.34 -36.99 31.74
C GLY A 203 12.82 -36.96 30.29
N ILE A 204 11.97 -36.51 29.35
CA ILE A 204 12.31 -36.45 27.92
C ILE A 204 13.49 -35.50 27.68
N GLU A 205 13.49 -34.35 28.34
CA GLU A 205 14.57 -33.36 28.25
C GLU A 205 14.99 -32.88 29.65
N ALA A 206 16.18 -32.32 29.76
CA ALA A 206 16.66 -31.71 31.00
C ALA A 206 15.76 -30.55 31.40
N LYS A 207 15.53 -30.36 32.70
CA LYS A 207 14.58 -29.42 33.27
C LYS A 207 14.85 -27.98 32.85
N GLU A 208 16.12 -27.63 32.66
CA GLU A 208 16.57 -26.32 32.13
C GLU A 208 16.18 -26.05 30.68
N ASN A 209 15.87 -27.08 29.92
CA ASN A 209 15.41 -26.98 28.53
C ASN A 209 13.87 -26.90 28.40
N ILE A 210 13.13 -26.81 29.50
CA ILE A 210 11.68 -26.81 29.51
C ILE A 210 11.21 -25.44 30.00
N LEU A 211 10.46 -24.71 29.17
CA LEU A 211 10.01 -23.37 29.45
C LEU A 211 8.48 -23.30 29.53
N PHE A 212 8.00 -22.48 30.45
CA PHE A 212 6.59 -22.19 30.61
C PHE A 212 6.28 -20.75 30.29
N PHE A 213 5.26 -20.53 29.47
CA PHE A 213 4.73 -19.23 29.11
C PHE A 213 3.28 -19.12 29.62
N PRO A 214 2.98 -18.16 30.50
CA PRO A 214 1.65 -18.02 31.10
C PRO A 214 0.60 -17.44 30.14
N GLU A 215 1.01 -17.02 28.97
CA GLU A 215 0.10 -16.46 27.96
C GLU A 215 -0.86 -17.53 27.45
N PRO A 216 -2.18 -17.32 27.53
CA PRO A 216 -3.17 -18.32 27.12
C PRO A 216 -3.11 -18.62 25.61
N TYR A 217 -2.72 -17.64 24.79
CA TYR A 217 -2.64 -17.75 23.33
C TYR A 217 -1.39 -17.03 22.80
N PRO A 218 -0.21 -17.60 22.86
CA PRO A 218 1.05 -16.96 22.49
C PRO A 218 1.06 -16.37 21.06
N ALA A 219 0.39 -17.04 20.11
CA ALA A 219 0.29 -16.53 18.75
C ALA A 219 -0.49 -15.20 18.64
N LEU A 220 -1.45 -14.92 19.54
CA LEU A 220 -2.12 -13.60 19.60
C LEU A 220 -1.13 -12.52 20.04
N THR A 221 -0.29 -12.80 21.01
CA THR A 221 0.79 -11.90 21.43
C THR A 221 1.77 -11.67 20.28
N GLY A 222 2.13 -12.72 19.54
CA GLY A 222 2.96 -12.60 18.34
C GLY A 222 2.31 -11.76 17.24
N LEU A 223 0.99 -11.88 17.00
CA LEU A 223 0.26 -11.02 16.09
C LEU A 223 0.30 -9.55 16.50
N LYS A 224 0.28 -9.27 17.79
CA LYS A 224 0.33 -7.91 18.35
C LYS A 224 1.71 -7.26 18.19
N GLN A 225 2.76 -8.02 18.35
CA GLN A 225 4.15 -7.56 18.35
C GLN A 225 4.79 -7.58 16.96
N GLY A 226 4.35 -8.49 16.08
CA GLY A 226 4.99 -8.77 14.81
C GLY A 226 4.74 -7.72 13.72
N LYS A 227 5.75 -7.57 12.85
CA LYS A 227 5.61 -6.86 11.56
C LYS A 227 5.65 -7.90 10.45
N PHE A 228 4.51 -8.16 9.84
CA PHE A 228 4.38 -9.23 8.87
C PHE A 228 4.49 -8.71 7.45
N SER A 229 5.34 -9.34 6.65
CA SER A 229 5.39 -9.16 5.19
C SER A 229 4.42 -10.10 4.46
N MET A 230 3.99 -11.18 5.11
CA MET A 230 3.09 -12.20 4.56
C MET A 230 1.63 -11.83 4.80
N HIS A 231 0.81 -11.98 3.75
CA HIS A 231 -0.62 -11.75 3.83
C HIS A 231 -1.34 -12.61 2.78
N TYR A 232 -2.20 -13.54 3.22
CA TYR A 232 -3.01 -14.33 2.30
C TYR A 232 -4.17 -13.50 1.75
N MET A 233 -4.28 -13.47 0.43
CA MET A 233 -5.31 -12.73 -0.26
C MET A 233 -5.86 -13.53 -1.44
N LEU A 234 -7.18 -13.65 -1.54
CA LEU A 234 -7.80 -14.27 -2.70
C LEU A 234 -7.60 -13.42 -3.96
N PRO A 235 -7.43 -14.05 -5.15
CA PRO A 235 -7.21 -13.32 -6.41
C PRO A 235 -8.25 -12.23 -6.68
N GLU A 236 -9.51 -12.49 -6.39
CA GLU A 236 -10.62 -11.54 -6.56
C GLU A 236 -10.46 -10.30 -5.67
N GLN A 237 -9.97 -10.50 -4.46
CA GLN A 237 -9.71 -9.43 -3.49
C GLN A 237 -8.49 -8.60 -3.90
N PHE A 238 -7.46 -9.24 -4.44
CA PHE A 238 -6.31 -8.55 -5.01
C PHE A 238 -6.73 -7.64 -6.17
N ILE A 239 -7.60 -8.11 -7.07
CA ILE A 239 -8.15 -7.32 -8.17
C ILE A 239 -8.97 -6.14 -7.61
N ARG A 240 -9.81 -6.38 -6.60
CA ARG A 240 -10.62 -5.33 -5.95
C ARG A 240 -9.74 -4.26 -5.31
N LEU A 241 -8.72 -4.64 -4.55
CA LEU A 241 -7.76 -3.68 -3.96
C LEU A 241 -7.00 -2.90 -5.01
N ARG A 242 -6.58 -3.55 -6.09
CA ARG A 242 -5.92 -2.87 -7.21
C ARG A 242 -6.84 -1.82 -7.84
N LYS A 243 -8.12 -2.15 -8.06
CA LYS A 243 -9.13 -1.20 -8.55
C LYS A 243 -9.33 -0.05 -7.56
N LEU A 244 -9.46 -0.32 -6.27
CA LEU A 244 -9.60 0.70 -5.23
C LEU A 244 -8.36 1.61 -5.14
N LYS A 245 -7.15 1.05 -5.24
CA LYS A 245 -5.89 1.81 -5.26
C LYS A 245 -5.81 2.76 -6.47
N VAL A 246 -6.24 2.30 -7.64
CA VAL A 246 -6.31 3.12 -8.85
C VAL A 246 -7.37 4.21 -8.70
N LEU A 247 -8.55 3.88 -8.17
CA LEU A 247 -9.61 4.85 -7.89
C LEU A 247 -9.16 5.91 -6.89
N ARG A 248 -8.53 5.51 -5.79
CA ARG A 248 -7.99 6.43 -4.78
C ARG A 248 -6.92 7.36 -5.35
N LYS A 249 -6.03 6.87 -6.22
CA LYS A 249 -5.05 7.71 -6.92
C LYS A 249 -5.74 8.73 -7.85
N ARG A 250 -6.79 8.31 -8.57
CA ARG A 250 -7.58 9.21 -9.42
C ARG A 250 -8.31 10.27 -8.60
N LEU A 251 -8.98 9.88 -7.51
CA LEU A 251 -9.65 10.81 -6.59
C LEU A 251 -8.67 11.81 -5.96
N PHE A 252 -7.49 11.37 -5.59
CA PHE A 252 -6.44 12.25 -5.08
C PHE A 252 -5.96 13.24 -6.15
N GLY A 253 -5.77 12.77 -7.39
CA GLY A 253 -5.47 13.65 -8.54
C GLY A 253 -6.56 14.67 -8.82
N PHE A 254 -7.84 14.27 -8.77
CA PHE A 254 -8.97 15.18 -8.87
C PHE A 254 -9.04 16.19 -7.72
N GLY A 255 -8.74 15.76 -6.49
CA GLY A 255 -8.67 16.65 -5.33
C GLY A 255 -7.61 17.74 -5.50
N ILE A 256 -6.41 17.40 -5.95
CA ILE A 256 -5.34 18.37 -6.24
C ILE A 256 -5.78 19.33 -7.36
N MET A 257 -6.37 18.81 -8.43
CA MET A 257 -6.84 19.64 -9.55
C MET A 257 -7.95 20.61 -9.10
N ALA A 258 -8.87 20.16 -8.24
CA ALA A 258 -9.93 21.00 -7.70
C ALA A 258 -9.39 22.11 -6.77
N THR A 259 -8.37 21.82 -5.95
CA THR A 259 -7.73 22.84 -5.11
C THR A 259 -6.98 23.88 -5.93
N VAL A 260 -6.27 23.46 -6.98
CA VAL A 260 -5.57 24.38 -7.90
C VAL A 260 -6.57 25.29 -8.64
N LEU A 261 -7.66 24.70 -9.16
CA LEU A 261 -8.75 25.46 -9.81
C LEU A 261 -9.41 26.43 -8.83
N GLY A 262 -9.67 26.02 -7.60
CA GLY A 262 -10.20 26.87 -6.53
C GLY A 262 -9.29 28.05 -6.21
N ALA A 263 -7.98 27.80 -6.08
CA ALA A 263 -6.99 28.87 -5.86
C ALA A 263 -6.93 29.87 -7.03
N LEU A 264 -6.95 29.37 -8.28
CA LEU A 264 -7.01 30.21 -9.46
C LEU A 264 -8.27 31.06 -9.51
N LEU A 265 -9.42 30.49 -9.14
CA LEU A 265 -10.70 31.20 -9.09
C LEU A 265 -10.68 32.31 -8.03
N ILE A 266 -10.11 32.06 -6.86
CA ILE A 266 -9.92 33.03 -5.78
C ILE A 266 -9.02 34.19 -6.24
N MET A 267 -7.89 33.86 -6.91
CA MET A 267 -7.00 34.88 -7.48
C MET A 267 -7.70 35.76 -8.54
N LEU A 268 -8.51 35.14 -9.38
CA LEU A 268 -9.27 35.84 -10.44
C LEU A 268 -10.35 36.78 -9.86
N LEU A 269 -11.05 36.29 -8.84
CA LEU A 269 -12.04 37.10 -8.09
C LEU A 269 -11.38 38.27 -7.33
N GLY A 270 -10.23 38.01 -6.71
CA GLY A 270 -9.41 39.02 -6.05
C GLY A 270 -8.94 40.10 -7.02
N SER A 271 -8.44 39.71 -8.19
CA SER A 271 -8.03 40.62 -9.27
C SER A 271 -9.19 41.47 -9.79
N LEU A 272 -10.37 40.86 -10.02
CA LEU A 272 -11.59 41.57 -10.42
C LEU A 272 -12.04 42.58 -9.37
N SER A 273 -11.97 42.23 -8.09
CA SER A 273 -12.30 43.12 -6.98
C SER A 273 -11.34 44.32 -6.91
N MET A 274 -10.05 44.10 -7.08
CA MET A 274 -9.04 45.18 -7.15
C MET A 274 -9.28 46.10 -8.34
N HIS A 275 -9.60 45.54 -9.52
CA HIS A 275 -9.93 46.34 -10.69
C HIS A 275 -11.20 47.18 -10.49
N LYS A 276 -12.24 46.60 -9.86
CA LYS A 276 -13.49 47.33 -9.56
C LYS A 276 -13.23 48.48 -8.58
N SER A 277 -12.42 48.27 -7.55
CA SER A 277 -12.06 49.31 -6.57
C SER A 277 -11.20 50.41 -7.18
N ALA A 278 -10.26 50.09 -8.09
CA ALA A 278 -9.47 51.07 -8.85
C ALA A 278 -10.33 51.90 -9.79
N LEU A 279 -11.30 51.29 -10.48
CA LEU A 279 -12.27 52.00 -11.33
C LEU A 279 -13.16 52.93 -10.51
N MET A 280 -13.62 52.52 -9.32
CA MET A 280 -14.41 53.39 -8.44
C MET A 280 -13.61 54.61 -7.94
N ARG A 281 -12.33 54.39 -7.57
CA ARG A 281 -11.40 55.50 -7.20
C ARG A 281 -11.18 56.45 -8.35
N LEU A 282 -10.95 55.95 -9.57
CA LEU A 282 -10.84 56.80 -10.78
C LEU A 282 -12.11 57.59 -11.06
N LYS A 283 -13.27 56.97 -10.91
CA LYS A 283 -14.58 57.65 -11.09
C LYS A 283 -14.81 58.74 -10.04
N SER A 284 -14.42 58.51 -8.78
CA SER A 284 -14.50 59.51 -7.72
C SER A 284 -13.51 60.68 -7.92
N LEU A 285 -12.33 60.41 -8.47
CA LEU A 285 -11.34 61.42 -8.83
C LEU A 285 -11.79 62.23 -10.04
N GLN A 286 -12.44 61.63 -11.05
CA GLN A 286 -13.06 62.30 -12.19
C GLN A 286 -14.18 63.26 -11.76
N LEU A 287 -15.03 62.81 -10.82
CA LEU A 287 -16.09 63.68 -10.26
C LEU A 287 -15.52 64.87 -9.48
N LYS A 288 -14.43 64.67 -8.73
CA LYS A 288 -13.74 65.79 -8.04
C LYS A 288 -13.01 66.72 -8.99
N ALA A 289 -12.47 66.21 -10.12
CA ALA A 289 -11.82 67.02 -11.14
C ALA A 289 -12.84 67.85 -11.98
N ALA A 290 -14.05 67.31 -12.19
CA ALA A 290 -15.09 67.99 -12.90
C ALA A 290 -15.65 69.25 -12.18
N SER A 291 -15.37 69.33 -10.86
CA SER A 291 -15.91 70.40 -10.03
C SER A 291 -14.96 71.59 -9.82
N GLY A 292 -13.80 71.68 -10.48
CA GLY A 292 -12.92 72.75 -10.08
C GLY A 292 -11.71 73.21 -10.88
N ASN A 293 -11.21 72.55 -11.93
CA ASN A 293 -10.00 73.08 -12.60
C ASN A 293 -9.73 72.44 -13.99
N GLU A 294 -9.69 73.23 -15.07
CA GLU A 294 -9.46 72.73 -16.44
C GLU A 294 -8.08 72.14 -16.69
N ALA A 295 -7.05 72.63 -16.00
CA ALA A 295 -5.71 72.08 -16.09
C ALA A 295 -5.60 70.65 -15.47
N LEU A 296 -6.36 70.41 -14.40
CA LEU A 296 -6.46 69.09 -13.77
C LEU A 296 -7.21 68.07 -14.67
N LYS A 297 -8.22 68.57 -15.40
CA LYS A 297 -8.99 67.77 -16.39
C LYS A 297 -8.10 67.26 -17.51
N ALA A 298 -7.15 68.09 -18.02
CA ALA A 298 -6.22 67.71 -19.08
C ALA A 298 -5.20 66.64 -18.59
N ALA A 299 -4.68 66.81 -17.38
CA ALA A 299 -3.73 65.86 -16.80
C ALA A 299 -4.38 64.48 -16.49
N TYR A 300 -5.64 64.46 -16.02
CA TYR A 300 -6.38 63.22 -15.80
C TYR A 300 -6.81 62.54 -17.11
N ALA A 301 -7.15 63.30 -18.15
CA ALA A 301 -7.46 62.77 -19.47
C ALA A 301 -6.23 62.09 -20.12
N ALA A 302 -5.05 62.67 -19.96
CA ALA A 302 -3.78 62.06 -20.42
C ALA A 302 -3.50 60.75 -19.70
N LYS A 303 -3.64 60.74 -18.37
CA LYS A 303 -3.42 59.54 -17.54
C LYS A 303 -4.45 58.42 -17.79
N TYR A 304 -5.69 58.81 -18.09
CA TYR A 304 -6.76 57.89 -18.47
C TYR A 304 -6.51 57.27 -19.85
N LYS A 305 -5.94 58.03 -20.77
CA LYS A 305 -5.53 57.56 -22.10
C LYS A 305 -4.40 56.55 -22.03
N ASP A 306 -3.49 56.74 -21.08
CA ASP A 306 -2.40 55.80 -20.81
C ASP A 306 -2.90 54.50 -20.19
N ILE A 307 -3.84 54.55 -19.24
CA ILE A 307 -4.46 53.37 -18.63
C ILE A 307 -5.33 52.62 -19.67
N LEU A 308 -5.99 53.29 -20.57
CA LEU A 308 -6.73 52.67 -21.68
C LEU A 308 -5.78 52.03 -22.71
N ARG A 309 -4.63 52.66 -22.99
CA ARG A 309 -3.60 52.04 -23.83
C ARG A 309 -3.02 50.75 -23.22
N HIS A 310 -2.84 50.69 -21.91
CA HIS A 310 -2.43 49.47 -21.22
C HIS A 310 -3.56 48.44 -21.16
N LYS A 311 -4.85 48.82 -21.24
CA LYS A 311 -5.99 47.89 -21.35
C LYS A 311 -6.23 47.35 -22.77
N ALA A 312 -5.71 48.04 -23.80
CA ALA A 312 -5.78 47.57 -25.18
C ALA A 312 -4.63 46.62 -25.56
N GLY A 313 -3.93 46.09 -24.57
CA GLY A 313 -2.97 45.01 -24.77
C GLY A 313 -3.65 43.73 -25.31
N PRO A 314 -2.91 42.89 -25.98
CA PRO A 314 -3.44 41.68 -26.58
C PRO A 314 -4.14 40.82 -25.53
N ASP A 315 -5.31 40.27 -25.92
CA ASP A 315 -6.10 39.38 -25.04
C ASP A 315 -5.37 38.03 -24.85
N ILE A 316 -4.39 38.04 -23.95
CA ILE A 316 -3.59 36.86 -23.63
C ILE A 316 -4.46 35.64 -23.25
N PRO A 317 -5.54 35.80 -22.43
CA PRO A 317 -6.48 34.69 -22.17
C PRO A 317 -7.11 34.10 -23.43
N TYR A 318 -7.41 34.92 -24.43
CA TYR A 318 -7.94 34.46 -25.71
C TYR A 318 -6.91 33.56 -26.45
N PHE A 319 -5.65 33.97 -26.52
CA PHE A 319 -4.62 33.20 -27.18
C PHE A 319 -4.38 31.89 -26.48
N ILE A 320 -4.25 31.88 -25.15
CA ILE A 320 -4.07 30.65 -24.36
C ILE A 320 -5.24 29.69 -24.60
N ASN A 321 -6.48 30.19 -24.49
CA ASN A 321 -7.67 29.38 -24.62
C ASN A 321 -7.84 28.81 -26.04
N SER A 322 -7.51 29.62 -27.04
CA SER A 322 -7.51 29.20 -28.45
C SER A 322 -6.51 28.12 -28.73
N PHE A 323 -5.31 28.20 -28.13
CA PHE A 323 -4.27 27.17 -28.24
C PHE A 323 -4.63 25.85 -27.50
N LEU A 324 -5.15 25.95 -26.28
CA LEU A 324 -5.56 24.78 -25.50
C LEU A 324 -6.75 24.03 -26.10
N LYS A 325 -7.61 24.71 -26.86
CA LYS A 325 -8.72 24.08 -27.58
C LYS A 325 -8.32 23.53 -28.95
N ALA A 326 -7.10 23.80 -29.41
CA ALA A 326 -6.62 23.28 -30.68
C ALA A 326 -6.53 21.76 -30.66
N PRO A 327 -6.94 21.06 -31.70
CA PRO A 327 -6.77 19.63 -31.83
C PRO A 327 -5.31 19.30 -32.13
N LEU A 328 -4.54 19.02 -31.08
CA LEU A 328 -3.11 18.67 -31.15
C LEU A 328 -2.93 17.18 -31.50
N TYR A 329 -3.41 16.73 -32.64
CA TYR A 329 -3.39 15.31 -33.05
C TYR A 329 -2.01 14.64 -32.89
N GLY A 330 -1.86 13.79 -31.86
CA GLY A 330 -0.62 13.06 -31.56
C GLY A 330 0.50 13.90 -30.93
N TYR A 331 0.25 15.14 -30.57
CA TYR A 331 1.15 15.97 -29.78
C TYR A 331 0.60 16.23 -28.38
N LYS A 332 1.51 16.31 -27.41
CA LYS A 332 1.25 16.66 -26.03
C LYS A 332 1.98 17.94 -25.68
N ALA A 333 1.30 18.89 -25.10
CA ALA A 333 1.93 20.12 -24.59
C ALA A 333 2.78 19.81 -23.36
N GLU A 334 4.07 20.09 -23.43
CA GLU A 334 5.02 19.92 -22.31
C GLU A 334 5.17 21.23 -21.52
N SER A 335 5.19 22.36 -22.21
CA SER A 335 5.21 23.69 -21.57
C SER A 335 4.56 24.75 -22.44
N ILE A 336 3.97 25.74 -21.79
CA ILE A 336 3.50 26.98 -22.41
C ILE A 336 4.07 28.11 -21.60
N THR A 337 4.77 29.04 -22.25
CA THR A 337 5.40 30.19 -21.62
C THR A 337 4.94 31.46 -22.32
N ILE A 338 4.67 32.50 -21.56
CA ILE A 338 4.37 33.85 -22.07
C ILE A 338 5.41 34.78 -21.48
N MET A 339 6.12 35.46 -22.36
CA MET A 339 7.17 36.41 -21.99
C MET A 339 6.74 37.82 -22.40
N ASN A 340 6.90 38.77 -21.50
CA ASN A 340 6.71 40.18 -21.80
C ASN A 340 7.96 40.71 -22.54
N LEU A 341 7.77 41.33 -23.68
CA LEU A 341 8.85 41.90 -24.47
C LEU A 341 8.86 43.42 -24.30
N PRO A 342 10.03 44.07 -24.49
CA PRO A 342 10.13 45.51 -24.50
C PRO A 342 9.15 46.12 -25.55
N GLY A 343 8.45 47.17 -25.16
CA GLY A 343 7.46 47.84 -26.05
C GLY A 343 6.03 47.36 -25.91
N GLY A 344 5.69 46.57 -24.87
CA GLY A 344 4.29 46.18 -24.57
C GLY A 344 3.75 45.05 -25.43
N SER A 345 4.63 44.32 -26.13
CA SER A 345 4.30 43.10 -26.84
C SER A 345 4.60 41.86 -25.99
N TYR A 346 3.99 40.75 -26.35
CA TYR A 346 4.17 39.48 -25.65
C TYR A 346 4.64 38.41 -26.62
N ARG A 347 5.48 37.48 -26.12
CA ARG A 347 5.85 36.29 -26.85
C ARG A 347 5.22 35.08 -26.22
N PHE A 348 4.42 34.37 -26.97
CA PHE A 348 3.86 33.07 -26.64
C PHE A 348 4.79 31.98 -27.17
N GLU A 349 5.22 31.06 -26.31
CA GLU A 349 5.99 29.88 -26.68
C GLU A 349 5.30 28.63 -26.15
N ALA A 350 5.09 27.63 -27.02
CA ALA A 350 4.61 26.33 -26.61
C ALA A 350 5.58 25.24 -27.09
N ILE A 351 5.95 24.34 -26.22
CA ILE A 351 6.76 23.17 -26.53
C ILE A 351 5.86 21.95 -26.49
N LEU A 352 5.82 21.23 -27.60
CA LEU A 352 5.00 20.06 -27.80
C LEU A 352 5.88 18.84 -28.04
N SER A 353 5.63 17.73 -27.36
CA SER A 353 6.27 16.44 -27.63
C SER A 353 5.35 15.54 -28.44
N GLN A 354 5.92 14.73 -29.33
CA GLN A 354 5.18 13.73 -30.09
C GLN A 354 4.92 12.49 -29.22
N GLU A 355 3.66 12.08 -29.08
CA GLU A 355 3.32 10.85 -28.38
C GLU A 355 3.73 9.61 -29.21
N ALA A 356 4.49 8.70 -28.59
CA ALA A 356 5.06 7.51 -29.27
C ALA A 356 4.02 6.63 -29.98
N ARG A 357 2.79 6.58 -29.47
CA ARG A 357 1.67 5.79 -30.03
C ARG A 357 1.08 6.38 -31.32
N TYR A 358 1.37 7.65 -31.67
CA TYR A 358 0.79 8.34 -32.83
C TYR A 358 1.82 8.70 -33.90
N LYS A 359 3.01 8.05 -33.91
CA LYS A 359 4.13 8.37 -34.84
C LYS A 359 3.75 8.48 -36.32
N ARG A 360 2.68 7.83 -36.79
CA ARG A 360 2.25 7.81 -38.20
C ARG A 360 1.15 8.82 -38.55
N PHE A 361 0.53 9.49 -37.56
CA PHE A 361 -0.66 10.34 -37.77
C PHE A 361 -0.58 11.68 -37.06
N THR A 362 0.63 12.20 -36.87
CA THR A 362 0.78 13.50 -36.23
C THR A 362 0.51 14.63 -37.22
N ARG A 363 -0.48 15.45 -36.91
CA ARG A 363 -0.75 16.70 -37.64
C ARG A 363 -0.96 17.82 -36.63
N LEU A 364 -0.14 18.86 -36.74
CA LEU A 364 -0.32 20.06 -35.93
C LEU A 364 -1.27 21.02 -36.68
N VAL A 365 -2.46 21.20 -36.14
CA VAL A 365 -3.43 22.18 -36.65
C VAL A 365 -3.51 23.31 -35.64
N LEU A 366 -2.92 24.47 -36.01
CA LEU A 366 -2.98 25.65 -35.16
C LEU A 366 -4.25 26.47 -35.44
N PRO A 367 -4.87 27.09 -34.41
CA PRO A 367 -5.97 28.01 -34.60
C PRO A 367 -5.59 29.19 -35.46
N ASP A 368 -6.57 29.85 -36.05
CA ASP A 368 -6.37 31.02 -36.88
C ASP A 368 -5.57 32.16 -36.21
N ALA A 369 -5.73 32.30 -34.90
CA ALA A 369 -4.95 33.22 -34.09
C ALA A 369 -3.43 32.97 -34.12
N PHE A 370 -3.01 31.77 -34.54
CA PHE A 370 -1.61 31.34 -34.62
C PHE A 370 -1.11 31.18 -36.07
N LYS A 371 -1.79 31.70 -37.08
CA LYS A 371 -1.36 31.60 -38.48
C LYS A 371 0.03 32.17 -38.76
N GLN A 372 0.46 33.13 -37.97
CA GLN A 372 1.77 33.76 -38.07
C GLN A 372 2.82 33.19 -37.13
N ALA A 373 2.47 32.12 -36.40
CA ALA A 373 3.41 31.48 -35.47
C ALA A 373 4.56 30.78 -36.19
N LYS A 374 5.77 30.98 -35.71
CA LYS A 374 6.95 30.25 -36.16
C LYS A 374 6.92 28.86 -35.55
N ILE A 375 7.09 27.84 -36.39
CA ILE A 375 7.10 26.44 -35.97
C ILE A 375 8.51 25.90 -36.23
N GLU A 376 9.14 25.37 -35.19
CA GLU A 376 10.48 24.78 -35.25
C GLU A 376 10.42 23.33 -34.75
N ASN A 377 11.03 22.38 -35.48
CA ASN A 377 11.21 21.03 -35.03
C ASN A 377 12.33 20.95 -34.01
N ILE A 378 12.07 20.34 -32.87
CA ILE A 378 13.01 20.20 -31.76
C ILE A 378 13.00 18.77 -31.20
N LEU A 379 13.99 18.42 -30.40
CA LEU A 379 13.96 17.22 -29.61
C LEU A 379 13.56 17.55 -28.16
N VAL A 380 12.50 16.92 -27.68
CA VAL A 380 11.98 17.08 -26.33
C VAL A 380 12.19 15.78 -25.55
N LYS A 381 13.08 15.78 -24.58
CA LYS A 381 13.42 14.57 -23.79
C LYS A 381 13.79 13.36 -24.67
N GLY A 382 14.49 13.59 -25.79
CA GLY A 382 14.90 12.54 -26.71
C GLY A 382 13.81 12.07 -27.71
N SER A 383 12.63 12.66 -27.68
CA SER A 383 11.55 12.40 -28.64
C SER A 383 11.36 13.59 -29.60
N PRO A 384 10.93 13.34 -30.85
CA PRO A 384 10.57 14.41 -31.75
C PRO A 384 9.50 15.33 -31.16
N GLY A 385 9.63 16.62 -31.33
CA GLY A 385 8.70 17.61 -30.82
C GLY A 385 8.74 18.87 -31.68
N VAL A 386 7.88 19.82 -31.33
CA VAL A 386 7.70 21.08 -32.04
C VAL A 386 7.68 22.23 -31.05
N LYS A 387 8.41 23.29 -31.36
CA LYS A 387 8.30 24.59 -30.67
C LYS A 387 7.46 25.54 -31.53
N VAL A 388 6.40 26.08 -30.96
CA VAL A 388 5.53 27.09 -31.57
C VAL A 388 5.79 28.42 -30.90
N THR A 389 6.18 29.43 -31.66
CA THR A 389 6.48 30.78 -31.15
C THR A 389 5.61 31.80 -31.89
N LEU A 390 4.92 32.66 -31.15
CA LEU A 390 4.09 33.75 -31.70
C LEU A 390 4.38 35.04 -30.93
N ASP A 391 4.74 36.10 -31.63
CA ASP A 391 4.85 37.45 -31.08
C ASP A 391 3.49 38.16 -31.21
N ILE A 392 2.89 38.51 -30.09
CA ILE A 392 1.58 39.16 -29.98
C ILE A 392 1.82 40.64 -29.69
N ARG A 393 1.41 41.47 -30.60
CA ARG A 393 1.56 42.94 -30.53
C ARG A 393 0.27 43.61 -30.09
#